data_8c128da737d67be6862bbee3dffa2f5a
#
_entry.id   8c128da737d67be6862bbee3dffa2f5a
#
_cell.length_a   1.000
_cell.length_b   1.000
_cell.length_c   1.000
_cell.angle_alpha   90.00
_cell.angle_beta   90.00
_cell.angle_gamma   90.00
#
_symmetry.space_group_name_H-M   'P 1'
#
loop_
_entity.id
_entity.type
_entity.pdbx_description
1 polymer ?
#
loop_
_entity_poly.entity_id
_entity_poly.type
_entity_poly.pdbx_seq_one_letter_code
_entity_poly.pdbx_strand_id
1 'polypeptide(L)'
;MWLIIFSMSMQTTELTRDLAEREDAGDYLSVIEGVRELVSLNPTTVKDPWIKGWIGRRWRDLFLQAAVKDNAALEYASKPALLAPVPLPPFLKKSNPRQAIADRFLKDVPNSEWQAEMPAAQYDSIENTTLMLCGGLLTGLLHADAHAFPVEADQLYKDRGWRTIRADVHPMRSCKANEADIEAAFRGEGLDALMRPIENPQPPAKVFMLGYSKGSPDILSFLVNHPEYNDRIAGVFTWGGAIGGSFTADGVYGQIKDLPTEGTYEYVNTLLSVISPAMGGQVGVRRLNEYDVKGALKDLCTDVREAFNKKHAEYLDGLGMPIFALTGATVPLEVPNIQFMDAVRLSQTDANNDMQLTQKQAILPIGMNTHIAMAHAHHWDIAYDAFPLAMRAMSPNLEHRWPRYAALIANWELLAELGLID
;
A
#
# COMPACT_ATOMS: atom_id res chain seq x y z
N MET A 1 -34.92 14.76 -10.17
CA MET A 1 -33.76 14.09 -9.63
C MET A 1 -33.52 12.70 -10.25
N TRP A 2 -34.49 11.75 -10.23
CA TRP A 2 -34.34 10.43 -10.84
C TRP A 2 -34.03 10.44 -12.36
N LEU A 3 -34.67 11.30 -13.13
CA LEU A 3 -34.42 11.43 -14.57
C LEU A 3 -33.02 11.97 -14.90
N ILE A 4 -32.47 12.86 -14.07
CA ILE A 4 -31.10 13.40 -14.25
C ILE A 4 -30.07 12.31 -13.93
N ILE A 5 -30.23 11.57 -12.84
CA ILE A 5 -29.35 10.48 -12.45
C ILE A 5 -29.38 9.36 -13.51
N PHE A 6 -30.54 9.03 -14.03
CA PHE A 6 -30.69 8.02 -15.08
C PHE A 6 -30.04 8.46 -16.40
N SER A 7 -30.18 9.73 -16.76
CA SER A 7 -29.54 10.33 -17.94
C SER A 7 -28.01 10.34 -17.80
N MET A 8 -27.47 10.71 -16.64
CA MET A 8 -26.02 10.70 -16.39
C MET A 8 -25.45 9.27 -16.40
N SER A 9 -26.16 8.30 -15.82
CA SER A 9 -25.74 6.89 -15.83
C SER A 9 -25.70 6.30 -17.26
N MET A 10 -26.69 6.60 -18.09
CA MET A 10 -26.68 6.17 -19.51
C MET A 10 -25.53 6.81 -20.28
N GLN A 11 -25.28 8.10 -20.07
CA GLN A 11 -24.22 8.84 -20.73
C GLN A 11 -22.83 8.33 -20.31
N THR A 12 -22.64 8.01 -19.02
CA THR A 12 -21.39 7.39 -18.53
C THR A 12 -21.15 6.02 -19.16
N THR A 13 -22.18 5.16 -19.27
CA THR A 13 -22.07 3.85 -19.90
C THR A 13 -21.72 3.92 -21.38
N GLU A 14 -22.23 4.92 -22.09
CA GLU A 14 -21.93 5.14 -23.51
C GLU A 14 -20.50 5.63 -23.72
N LEU A 15 -20.04 6.55 -22.85
CA LEU A 15 -18.66 7.04 -22.85
C LEU A 15 -17.65 5.95 -22.49
N THR A 16 -17.91 5.12 -21.47
CA THR A 16 -17.00 4.03 -21.11
C THR A 16 -16.91 2.98 -22.21
N ARG A 17 -17.97 2.74 -22.97
CA ARG A 17 -17.91 1.86 -24.14
C ARG A 17 -17.05 2.44 -25.26
N ASP A 18 -17.18 3.73 -25.58
CA ASP A 18 -16.33 4.42 -26.58
C ASP A 18 -14.85 4.37 -26.16
N LEU A 19 -14.56 4.62 -24.89
CA LEU A 19 -13.19 4.52 -24.36
C LEU A 19 -12.64 3.11 -24.44
N ALA A 20 -13.45 2.08 -24.20
CA ALA A 20 -13.05 0.68 -24.35
C ALA A 20 -12.70 0.34 -25.81
N GLU A 21 -13.50 0.81 -26.77
CA GLU A 21 -13.23 0.63 -28.21
C GLU A 21 -11.94 1.35 -28.63
N ARG A 22 -11.64 2.51 -28.07
CA ARG A 22 -10.38 3.25 -28.28
C ARG A 22 -9.18 2.52 -27.66
N GLU A 23 -9.33 1.96 -26.46
CA GLU A 23 -8.29 1.13 -25.83
C GLU A 23 -7.94 -0.07 -26.73
N ASP A 24 -8.95 -0.79 -27.24
CA ASP A 24 -8.78 -1.92 -28.14
C ASP A 24 -8.11 -1.50 -29.47
N ALA A 25 -8.32 -0.26 -29.93
CA ALA A 25 -7.66 0.32 -31.08
C ALA A 25 -6.24 0.84 -30.79
N GLY A 26 -5.80 0.85 -29.54
CA GLY A 26 -4.49 1.37 -29.12
C GLY A 26 -4.41 2.90 -29.03
N ASP A 27 -5.55 3.60 -29.06
CA ASP A 27 -5.63 5.06 -28.89
C ASP A 27 -5.58 5.44 -27.39
N TYR A 28 -4.49 5.10 -26.74
CA TYR A 28 -4.30 5.29 -25.30
C TYR A 28 -4.34 6.77 -24.86
N LEU A 29 -3.92 7.71 -25.72
CA LEU A 29 -3.98 9.14 -25.36
C LEU A 29 -5.42 9.60 -25.15
N SER A 30 -6.31 9.29 -26.09
CA SER A 30 -7.72 9.61 -25.96
C SER A 30 -8.38 8.89 -24.77
N VAL A 31 -7.93 7.70 -24.44
CA VAL A 31 -8.43 6.96 -23.25
C VAL A 31 -7.99 7.65 -21.96
N ILE A 32 -6.71 8.04 -21.85
CA ILE A 32 -6.18 8.76 -20.67
C ILE A 32 -6.96 10.06 -20.46
N GLU A 33 -7.12 10.86 -21.52
CA GLU A 33 -7.86 12.13 -21.46
C GLU A 33 -9.34 11.93 -21.08
N GLY A 34 -10.00 10.94 -21.69
CA GLY A 34 -11.41 10.65 -21.41
C GLY A 34 -11.64 10.13 -19.99
N VAL A 35 -10.77 9.25 -19.48
CA VAL A 35 -10.85 8.78 -18.08
C VAL A 35 -10.56 9.92 -17.12
N ARG A 36 -9.57 10.79 -17.41
CA ARG A 36 -9.30 11.99 -16.63
C ARG A 36 -10.53 12.87 -16.53
N GLU A 37 -11.16 13.18 -17.66
CA GLU A 37 -12.37 14.01 -17.69
C GLU A 37 -13.48 13.38 -16.83
N LEU A 38 -13.77 12.10 -17.01
CA LEU A 38 -14.81 11.41 -16.24
C LEU A 38 -14.54 11.43 -14.74
N VAL A 39 -13.32 11.09 -14.31
CA VAL A 39 -12.98 10.95 -12.89
C VAL A 39 -12.83 12.32 -12.22
N SER A 40 -12.23 13.31 -12.89
CA SER A 40 -12.10 14.68 -12.33
C SER A 40 -13.43 15.36 -12.13
N LEU A 41 -14.39 15.18 -13.07
CA LEU A 41 -15.75 15.72 -12.97
C LEU A 41 -16.59 14.97 -11.94
N ASN A 42 -16.43 13.66 -11.85
CA ASN A 42 -17.16 12.82 -10.91
C ASN A 42 -16.33 11.62 -10.45
N PRO A 43 -15.61 11.70 -9.33
CA PRO A 43 -14.79 10.60 -8.83
C PRO A 43 -15.55 9.29 -8.61
N THR A 44 -16.89 9.32 -8.46
CA THR A 44 -17.68 8.08 -8.31
C THR A 44 -17.72 7.22 -9.57
N THR A 45 -17.26 7.73 -10.71
CA THR A 45 -17.11 6.95 -11.95
C THR A 45 -16.10 5.82 -11.81
N VAL A 46 -15.17 5.89 -10.84
CA VAL A 46 -14.28 4.76 -10.50
C VAL A 46 -15.04 3.50 -10.04
N LYS A 47 -16.35 3.58 -9.77
CA LYS A 47 -17.19 2.41 -9.50
C LYS A 47 -17.51 1.59 -10.75
N ASP A 48 -17.38 2.19 -11.94
CA ASP A 48 -17.57 1.49 -13.20
C ASP A 48 -16.52 0.36 -13.36
N PRO A 49 -16.93 -0.87 -13.70
CA PRO A 49 -16.02 -2.01 -13.78
C PRO A 49 -14.91 -1.84 -14.84
N TRP A 50 -15.21 -1.18 -15.97
CA TRP A 50 -14.21 -0.95 -17.00
C TRP A 50 -13.19 0.09 -16.54
N ILE A 51 -13.65 1.21 -15.94
CA ILE A 51 -12.77 2.24 -15.38
C ILE A 51 -11.85 1.64 -14.30
N LYS A 52 -12.38 0.80 -13.40
CA LYS A 52 -11.53 0.05 -12.44
C LYS A 52 -10.47 -0.78 -13.12
N GLY A 53 -10.87 -1.53 -14.13
CA GLY A 53 -9.94 -2.35 -14.92
C GLY A 53 -8.86 -1.50 -15.59
N TRP A 54 -9.26 -0.38 -16.22
CA TRP A 54 -8.34 0.58 -16.82
C TRP A 54 -7.35 1.16 -15.80
N ILE A 55 -7.83 1.65 -14.66
CA ILE A 55 -6.98 2.20 -13.59
C ILE A 55 -5.92 1.18 -13.16
N GLY A 56 -6.31 -0.09 -12.97
CA GLY A 56 -5.35 -1.15 -12.63
C GLY A 56 -4.32 -1.39 -13.74
N ARG A 57 -4.74 -1.48 -15.01
CA ARG A 57 -3.84 -1.64 -16.17
C ARG A 57 -2.91 -0.44 -16.29
N ARG A 58 -3.45 0.78 -16.15
CA ARG A 58 -2.64 2.01 -16.24
C ARG A 58 -1.62 2.11 -15.13
N TRP A 59 -2.01 1.81 -13.87
CA TRP A 59 -1.05 1.79 -12.77
C TRP A 59 0.09 0.79 -13.02
N ARG A 60 -0.24 -0.42 -13.48
CA ARG A 60 0.79 -1.43 -13.79
C ARG A 60 1.70 -1.00 -14.93
N ASP A 61 1.18 -0.33 -15.94
CA ASP A 61 1.98 0.24 -17.01
C ASP A 61 2.94 1.34 -16.52
N LEU A 62 2.46 2.28 -15.69
CA LEU A 62 3.28 3.33 -15.07
C LEU A 62 4.37 2.72 -14.18
N PHE A 63 4.01 1.71 -13.39
CA PHE A 63 4.98 0.95 -12.60
C PHE A 63 6.07 0.31 -13.48
N LEU A 64 5.68 -0.36 -14.56
CA LEU A 64 6.63 -0.97 -15.49
C LEU A 64 7.53 0.07 -16.14
N GLN A 65 6.99 1.21 -16.55
CA GLN A 65 7.77 2.32 -17.12
C GLN A 65 8.81 2.88 -16.16
N ALA A 66 8.46 3.01 -14.88
CA ALA A 66 9.38 3.47 -13.85
C ALA A 66 10.40 2.38 -13.47
N ALA A 67 9.96 1.13 -13.28
CA ALA A 67 10.81 0.04 -12.81
C ALA A 67 11.86 -0.41 -13.85
N VAL A 68 11.59 -0.29 -15.15
CA VAL A 68 12.61 -0.58 -16.18
C VAL A 68 13.75 0.43 -16.21
N LYS A 69 13.56 1.62 -15.62
CA LYS A 69 14.60 2.64 -15.47
C LYS A 69 15.44 2.41 -14.20
N ASP A 70 14.99 1.55 -13.30
CA ASP A 70 15.73 1.14 -12.11
C ASP A 70 16.68 -0.01 -12.46
N ASN A 71 17.97 0.31 -12.57
CA ASN A 71 19.00 -0.68 -12.92
C ASN A 71 19.08 -1.85 -11.91
N ALA A 72 18.86 -1.59 -10.62
CA ALA A 72 18.91 -2.62 -9.59
C ALA A 72 17.72 -3.58 -9.71
N ALA A 73 16.51 -3.04 -9.93
CA ALA A 73 15.33 -3.84 -10.18
C ALA A 73 15.46 -4.68 -11.45
N LEU A 74 15.95 -4.08 -12.55
CA LEU A 74 16.14 -4.77 -13.82
C LEU A 74 17.20 -5.87 -13.73
N GLU A 75 18.33 -5.60 -13.07
CA GLU A 75 19.36 -6.61 -12.81
C GLU A 75 18.78 -7.78 -12.00
N TYR A 76 18.04 -7.49 -10.95
CA TYR A 76 17.41 -8.52 -10.11
C TYR A 76 16.36 -9.34 -10.89
N ALA A 77 15.51 -8.68 -11.67
CA ALA A 77 14.50 -9.33 -12.50
C ALA A 77 15.08 -10.26 -13.57
N SER A 78 16.31 -9.94 -14.02
CA SER A 78 17.04 -10.73 -15.03
C SER A 78 17.73 -11.97 -14.44
N LYS A 79 17.83 -12.09 -13.11
CA LYS A 79 18.40 -13.26 -12.44
C LYS A 79 17.39 -14.41 -12.39
N PRO A 80 17.85 -15.67 -12.51
CA PRO A 80 16.95 -16.81 -12.29
C PRO A 80 16.38 -16.75 -10.86
N ALA A 81 15.13 -17.17 -10.71
CA ALA A 81 14.52 -17.31 -9.38
C ALA A 81 15.41 -18.23 -8.52
N LEU A 82 15.48 -17.93 -7.21
CA LEU A 82 16.31 -18.69 -6.24
C LEU A 82 16.10 -20.22 -6.27
N LEU A 83 14.95 -20.67 -6.80
CA LEU A 83 14.61 -22.09 -6.96
C LEU A 83 15.03 -22.68 -8.32
N ALA A 84 15.63 -21.89 -9.21
CA ALA A 84 16.17 -22.43 -10.45
C ALA A 84 17.58 -22.99 -10.18
N PRO A 85 17.77 -24.32 -10.11
CA PRO A 85 19.06 -24.91 -9.73
C PRO A 85 20.15 -24.77 -10.80
N VAL A 86 19.83 -24.19 -11.95
CA VAL A 86 20.75 -24.07 -13.08
C VAL A 86 20.69 -22.65 -13.67
N PRO A 87 21.82 -21.98 -13.90
CA PRO A 87 21.81 -20.71 -14.64
C PRO A 87 21.15 -20.91 -16.00
N LEU A 88 20.11 -20.13 -16.29
CA LEU A 88 19.46 -20.19 -17.59
C LEU A 88 20.49 -19.91 -18.68
N PRO A 89 20.55 -20.74 -19.74
CA PRO A 89 21.37 -20.47 -20.90
C PRO A 89 21.08 -19.06 -21.44
N PRO A 90 22.10 -18.36 -22.02
CA PRO A 90 21.94 -16.97 -22.48
C PRO A 90 20.77 -16.76 -23.44
N PHE A 91 20.40 -17.78 -24.23
CA PHE A 91 19.28 -17.74 -25.16
C PHE A 91 17.88 -17.86 -24.51
N LEU A 92 17.82 -18.21 -23.22
CA LEU A 92 16.60 -18.23 -22.43
C LEU A 92 16.44 -16.98 -21.55
N LYS A 93 17.40 -16.04 -21.60
CA LYS A 93 17.23 -14.76 -20.92
C LYS A 93 16.07 -14.00 -21.55
N LYS A 94 15.17 -13.51 -20.71
CA LYS A 94 14.07 -12.63 -21.16
C LYS A 94 14.68 -11.43 -21.88
N SER A 95 14.37 -11.27 -23.16
CA SER A 95 14.93 -10.19 -23.97
C SER A 95 14.21 -8.85 -23.75
N ASN A 96 12.96 -8.90 -23.24
CA ASN A 96 12.16 -7.71 -23.00
C ASN A 96 12.25 -7.30 -21.52
N PRO A 97 12.78 -6.09 -21.20
CA PRO A 97 12.89 -5.59 -19.84
C PRO A 97 11.55 -5.48 -19.12
N ARG A 98 10.48 -5.03 -19.80
CA ARG A 98 9.14 -4.93 -19.21
C ARG A 98 8.60 -6.30 -18.81
N GLN A 99 8.79 -7.32 -19.67
CA GLN A 99 8.43 -8.69 -19.34
C GLN A 99 9.18 -9.19 -18.09
N ALA A 100 10.50 -8.95 -18.05
CA ALA A 100 11.31 -9.39 -16.91
C ALA A 100 10.81 -8.77 -15.60
N ILE A 101 10.52 -7.47 -15.59
CA ILE A 101 9.98 -6.75 -14.43
C ILE A 101 8.58 -7.27 -14.10
N ALA A 102 7.67 -7.40 -15.07
CA ALA A 102 6.30 -7.88 -14.83
C ALA A 102 6.30 -9.26 -14.19
N ASP A 103 7.03 -10.22 -14.79
CA ASP A 103 7.09 -11.60 -14.30
C ASP A 103 7.79 -11.74 -12.94
N ARG A 104 8.66 -10.79 -12.59
CA ARG A 104 9.41 -10.85 -11.32
C ARG A 104 8.66 -10.19 -10.18
N PHE A 105 7.97 -9.07 -10.43
CA PHE A 105 7.46 -8.21 -9.38
C PHE A 105 5.94 -8.08 -9.33
N LEU A 106 5.23 -8.62 -10.31
CA LEU A 106 3.77 -8.62 -10.35
C LEU A 106 3.24 -10.05 -10.44
N LYS A 107 2.03 -10.27 -9.92
CA LYS A 107 1.29 -11.53 -10.05
C LYS A 107 0.14 -11.35 -11.02
N ASP A 108 -0.16 -12.44 -11.73
CA ASP A 108 -1.36 -12.59 -12.57
C ASP A 108 -1.55 -11.48 -13.63
N VAL A 109 -0.42 -10.93 -14.14
CA VAL A 109 -0.46 -9.95 -15.21
C VAL A 109 -0.50 -10.67 -16.57
N PRO A 110 -1.55 -10.46 -17.37
CA PRO A 110 -1.61 -11.03 -18.71
C PRO A 110 -0.45 -10.54 -19.60
N ASN A 111 0.04 -11.40 -20.47
CA ASN A 111 1.11 -11.03 -21.41
C ASN A 111 0.77 -9.81 -22.26
N SER A 112 -0.50 -9.61 -22.62
CA SER A 112 -0.97 -8.44 -23.35
C SER A 112 -0.70 -7.11 -22.65
N GLU A 113 -0.71 -7.09 -21.30
CA GLU A 113 -0.50 -5.85 -20.56
C GLU A 113 0.95 -5.38 -20.57
N TRP A 114 1.94 -6.26 -20.38
CA TRP A 114 3.34 -5.82 -20.47
C TRP A 114 3.79 -5.54 -21.91
N GLN A 115 3.08 -6.05 -22.91
CA GLN A 115 3.32 -5.75 -24.33
C GLN A 115 2.71 -4.41 -24.77
N ALA A 116 1.66 -3.95 -24.10
CA ALA A 116 1.05 -2.66 -24.36
C ALA A 116 1.97 -1.54 -23.83
N GLU A 117 2.53 -0.74 -24.73
CA GLU A 117 3.30 0.46 -24.36
C GLU A 117 2.37 1.67 -24.40
N MET A 118 1.84 2.05 -23.26
CA MET A 118 1.04 3.25 -23.15
C MET A 118 1.95 4.49 -23.08
N PRO A 119 1.45 5.69 -23.43
CA PRO A 119 2.22 6.93 -23.35
C PRO A 119 2.80 7.13 -21.94
N ALA A 120 4.03 7.67 -21.87
CA ALA A 120 4.63 8.01 -20.58
C ALA A 120 3.89 9.17 -19.94
N ALA A 121 3.62 9.06 -18.63
CA ALA A 121 3.17 10.20 -17.85
C ALA A 121 4.33 11.20 -17.69
N GLN A 122 4.01 12.49 -17.74
CA GLN A 122 4.98 13.57 -17.57
C GLN A 122 4.36 14.59 -16.61
N TYR A 123 4.60 14.41 -15.33
CA TYR A 123 4.17 15.32 -14.28
C TYR A 123 5.39 15.72 -13.45
N ASP A 124 6.09 16.77 -13.91
CA ASP A 124 7.32 17.22 -13.27
C ASP A 124 7.04 18.15 -12.07
N SER A 125 5.87 18.80 -12.04
CA SER A 125 5.46 19.71 -10.98
C SER A 125 4.10 19.31 -10.40
N ILE A 126 4.11 18.68 -9.23
CA ILE A 126 2.94 18.49 -8.38
C ILE A 126 3.23 19.24 -7.08
N GLU A 127 2.72 20.47 -6.96
CA GLU A 127 3.13 21.40 -5.90
C GLU A 127 2.17 21.42 -4.71
N ASN A 128 0.88 21.25 -4.97
CA ASN A 128 -0.17 21.47 -3.96
C ASN A 128 -0.56 20.21 -3.18
N THR A 129 -0.03 19.05 -3.55
CA THR A 129 -0.36 17.77 -2.91
C THR A 129 0.84 17.21 -2.14
N THR A 130 0.55 16.62 -0.99
CA THR A 130 1.54 15.96 -0.14
C THR A 130 1.18 14.49 0.02
N LEU A 131 2.15 13.59 -0.08
CA LEU A 131 1.97 12.20 0.35
C LEU A 131 1.97 12.14 1.88
N MET A 132 0.88 11.64 2.48
CA MET A 132 0.80 11.36 3.91
C MET A 132 0.94 9.86 4.16
N LEU A 133 2.05 9.46 4.79
CA LEU A 133 2.36 8.06 5.09
C LEU A 133 1.91 7.69 6.50
N CYS A 134 1.15 6.58 6.63
CA CYS A 134 0.81 5.94 7.88
C CYS A 134 1.46 4.55 7.94
N GLY A 135 2.35 4.34 8.90
CA GLY A 135 3.15 3.11 9.03
C GLY A 135 2.36 1.91 9.60
N GLY A 136 2.95 0.72 9.48
CA GLY A 136 2.39 -0.53 9.98
C GLY A 136 2.70 -0.83 11.45
N LEU A 137 2.19 -1.97 11.94
CA LEU A 137 2.25 -2.42 13.34
C LEU A 137 3.67 -2.49 13.92
N LEU A 138 4.65 -2.91 13.13
CA LEU A 138 6.02 -3.14 13.59
C LEU A 138 7.01 -2.06 13.14
N THR A 139 6.50 -0.95 12.60
CA THR A 139 7.32 0.16 12.13
C THR A 139 8.21 0.70 13.27
N GLY A 140 9.52 0.70 13.05
CA GLY A 140 10.51 1.13 14.06
C GLY A 140 10.70 0.16 15.24
N LEU A 141 10.07 -1.03 15.23
CA LEU A 141 10.19 -2.03 16.29
C LEU A 141 10.99 -3.25 15.86
N LEU A 142 10.97 -3.61 14.56
CA LEU A 142 11.78 -4.73 14.03
C LEU A 142 13.28 -4.47 14.17
N HIS A 143 13.69 -3.29 13.84
CA HIS A 143 14.92 -2.57 14.18
C HIS A 143 14.65 -1.07 14.02
N ALA A 144 15.53 -0.22 14.55
CA ALA A 144 15.31 1.23 14.58
C ALA A 144 15.03 1.85 13.20
N ASP A 145 15.59 1.26 12.13
CA ASP A 145 15.47 1.76 10.76
C ASP A 145 14.34 1.08 9.95
N ALA A 146 13.56 0.16 10.56
CA ALA A 146 12.46 -0.51 9.87
C ALA A 146 11.23 0.39 9.74
N HIS A 147 11.31 1.35 8.82
CA HIS A 147 10.21 2.24 8.46
C HIS A 147 9.76 1.96 7.02
N ALA A 148 8.48 2.17 6.72
CA ALA A 148 7.99 2.05 5.36
C ALA A 148 8.51 3.21 4.50
N PHE A 149 9.13 2.89 3.37
CA PHE A 149 9.58 3.83 2.33
C PHE A 149 10.54 4.96 2.79
N PRO A 150 11.56 4.74 3.63
CA PRO A 150 12.37 5.85 4.11
C PRO A 150 13.24 6.45 3.00
N VAL A 151 13.87 5.61 2.20
CA VAL A 151 14.74 6.01 1.10
C VAL A 151 13.92 6.53 -0.07
N GLU A 152 12.85 5.83 -0.42
CA GLU A 152 12.00 6.15 -1.56
C GLU A 152 11.30 7.49 -1.41
N ALA A 153 10.82 7.84 -0.21
CA ALA A 153 10.17 9.11 0.05
C ALA A 153 11.16 10.30 -0.01
N ASP A 154 12.39 10.11 0.47
CA ASP A 154 13.46 11.10 0.35
C ASP A 154 13.92 11.28 -1.11
N GLN A 155 13.99 10.17 -1.85
CA GLN A 155 14.33 10.20 -3.28
C GLN A 155 13.27 10.92 -4.10
N LEU A 156 11.96 10.67 -3.85
CA LEU A 156 10.87 11.41 -4.49
C LEU A 156 11.01 12.92 -4.31
N TYR A 157 11.36 13.36 -3.10
CA TYR A 157 11.57 14.79 -2.83
C TYR A 157 12.78 15.32 -3.59
N LYS A 158 13.89 14.60 -3.61
CA LYS A 158 15.12 15.02 -4.31
C LYS A 158 14.95 15.06 -5.84
N ASP A 159 14.30 14.07 -6.40
CA ASP A 159 14.18 13.90 -7.85
C ASP A 159 13.03 14.71 -8.45
N ARG A 160 11.96 14.95 -7.68
CA ARG A 160 10.70 15.51 -8.18
C ARG A 160 10.18 16.70 -7.36
N GLY A 161 10.77 16.99 -6.19
CA GLY A 161 10.23 17.97 -5.26
C GLY A 161 8.95 17.57 -4.56
N TRP A 162 8.49 16.33 -4.72
CA TRP A 162 7.22 15.83 -4.18
C TRP A 162 7.33 15.60 -2.67
N ARG A 163 6.49 16.33 -1.95
CA ARG A 163 6.56 16.38 -0.49
C ARG A 163 5.93 15.15 0.16
N THR A 164 6.59 14.63 1.19
CA THR A 164 6.06 13.58 2.06
C THR A 164 6.02 14.06 3.51
N ILE A 165 4.90 13.78 4.19
CA ILE A 165 4.76 13.88 5.64
C ILE A 165 4.43 12.47 6.16
N ARG A 166 5.12 12.04 7.21
CA ARG A 166 4.74 10.84 7.95
C ARG A 166 3.86 11.25 9.11
N ALA A 167 2.62 10.78 9.12
CA ALA A 167 1.83 10.80 10.32
C ALA A 167 2.54 9.88 11.33
N ASP A 168 2.91 10.45 12.48
CA ASP A 168 3.70 9.75 13.49
C ASP A 168 2.85 8.74 14.30
N VAL A 169 2.02 7.95 13.56
CA VAL A 169 1.16 6.94 14.16
C VAL A 169 1.96 5.94 14.97
N HIS A 170 1.54 5.72 16.22
CA HIS A 170 2.23 4.77 17.07
C HIS A 170 1.95 3.33 16.62
N PRO A 171 2.99 2.51 16.35
CA PRO A 171 2.79 1.18 15.77
C PRO A 171 1.98 0.25 16.68
N MET A 172 2.15 0.36 18.01
CA MET A 172 1.50 -0.46 19.02
C MET A 172 0.46 0.31 19.83
N ARG A 173 -0.46 1.00 19.12
CA ARG A 173 -1.58 1.73 19.72
C ARG A 173 -2.85 1.50 18.89
N SER A 174 -4.03 1.66 19.50
CA SER A 174 -5.30 1.49 18.81
C SER A 174 -5.46 2.47 17.63
N CYS A 175 -6.27 2.09 16.63
CA CYS A 175 -6.58 2.97 15.50
C CYS A 175 -7.18 4.29 15.96
N LYS A 176 -8.11 4.24 16.95
CA LYS A 176 -8.74 5.43 17.51
C LYS A 176 -7.73 6.40 18.14
N ALA A 177 -6.74 5.88 18.84
CA ALA A 177 -5.72 6.72 19.48
C ALA A 177 -4.74 7.33 18.45
N ASN A 178 -4.50 6.64 17.32
CA ASN A 178 -3.64 7.11 16.24
C ASN A 178 -4.27 8.24 15.39
N GLU A 179 -5.56 8.47 15.49
CA GLU A 179 -6.23 9.57 14.77
C GLU A 179 -5.62 10.94 15.10
N ALA A 180 -5.22 11.16 16.36
CA ALA A 180 -4.57 12.41 16.77
C ALA A 180 -3.23 12.67 16.05
N ASP A 181 -2.47 11.62 15.74
CA ASP A 181 -1.21 11.73 15.00
C ASP A 181 -1.47 12.05 13.51
N ILE A 182 -2.53 11.47 12.94
CA ILE A 182 -2.97 11.81 11.57
C ILE A 182 -3.45 13.26 11.51
N GLU A 183 -4.22 13.70 12.49
CA GLU A 183 -4.67 15.10 12.59
C GLU A 183 -3.48 16.06 12.72
N ALA A 184 -2.46 15.72 13.51
CA ALA A 184 -1.22 16.48 13.61
C ALA A 184 -0.52 16.63 12.23
N ALA A 185 -0.50 15.56 11.43
CA ALA A 185 0.05 15.60 10.08
C ALA A 185 -0.73 16.55 9.14
N PHE A 186 -2.05 16.69 9.30
CA PHE A 186 -2.85 17.70 8.59
C PHE A 186 -2.51 19.15 9.03
N ARG A 187 -1.90 19.36 10.19
CA ARG A 187 -1.33 20.64 10.62
C ARG A 187 0.10 20.85 10.13
N GLY A 188 0.67 19.87 9.41
CA GLY A 188 2.05 19.89 8.93
C GLY A 188 3.06 19.38 9.96
N GLU A 189 2.60 18.90 11.09
CA GLU A 189 3.40 18.26 12.14
C GLU A 189 3.70 16.79 11.75
N GLY A 190 4.54 16.10 12.55
CA GLY A 190 4.91 14.72 12.29
C GLY A 190 6.37 14.59 11.89
N LEU A 191 6.68 13.66 11.00
CA LEU A 191 8.05 13.37 10.58
C LEU A 191 8.24 13.62 9.08
N ASP A 192 9.46 14.01 8.72
CA ASP A 192 9.87 14.10 7.31
C ASP A 192 10.10 12.70 6.69
N ALA A 193 10.51 12.67 5.42
CA ALA A 193 10.80 11.43 4.72
C ALA A 193 11.85 10.56 5.45
N LEU A 194 12.82 11.19 6.11
CA LEU A 194 13.93 10.54 6.83
C LEU A 194 13.65 10.31 8.32
N MET A 195 12.40 10.36 8.74
CA MET A 195 11.97 10.10 10.13
C MET A 195 12.42 11.16 11.14
N ARG A 196 12.76 12.38 10.70
CA ARG A 196 13.11 13.48 11.59
C ARG A 196 11.89 14.35 11.88
N PRO A 197 11.72 14.85 13.10
CA PRO A 197 10.63 15.79 13.40
C PRO A 197 10.65 17.00 12.45
N ILE A 198 9.48 17.43 11.99
CA ILE A 198 9.33 18.61 11.15
C ILE A 198 9.44 19.85 12.05
N GLU A 199 10.52 20.61 11.90
CA GLU A 199 10.78 21.81 12.75
C GLU A 199 9.88 23.00 12.41
N ASN A 200 9.51 23.16 11.13
CA ASN A 200 8.69 24.27 10.65
C ASN A 200 7.41 23.71 9.99
N PRO A 201 6.38 23.40 10.77
CA PRO A 201 5.14 22.82 10.27
C PRO A 201 4.47 23.71 9.22
N GLN A 202 4.17 23.14 8.07
CA GLN A 202 3.40 23.78 7.01
C GLN A 202 2.22 22.84 6.67
N PRO A 203 0.98 23.23 7.01
CA PRO A 203 -0.19 22.42 6.66
C PRO A 203 -0.22 22.10 5.18
N PRO A 204 -0.36 20.83 4.77
CA PRO A 204 -0.54 20.50 3.36
C PRO A 204 -1.91 21.03 2.88
N ALA A 205 -1.95 21.60 1.68
CA ALA A 205 -3.22 22.04 1.09
C ALA A 205 -4.10 20.83 0.76
N LYS A 206 -3.52 19.85 0.08
CA LYS A 206 -4.14 18.59 -0.30
C LYS A 206 -3.20 17.43 0.03
N VAL A 207 -3.75 16.28 0.35
CA VAL A 207 -2.96 15.06 0.59
C VAL A 207 -3.52 13.91 -0.23
N PHE A 208 -2.66 12.96 -0.62
CA PHE A 208 -3.12 11.59 -0.74
C PHE A 208 -2.51 10.76 0.39
N MET A 209 -3.30 9.84 0.92
CA MET A 209 -2.90 9.06 2.08
C MET A 209 -2.44 7.67 1.64
N LEU A 210 -1.32 7.21 2.17
CA LEU A 210 -0.86 5.85 1.96
C LEU A 210 -0.72 5.15 3.30
N GLY A 211 -1.57 4.14 3.52
CA GLY A 211 -1.54 3.29 4.70
C GLY A 211 -0.87 1.97 4.41
N TYR A 212 0.24 1.68 5.06
CA TYR A 212 0.88 0.38 5.00
C TYR A 212 0.42 -0.50 6.16
N SER A 213 0.00 -1.74 5.86
CA SER A 213 -0.39 -2.71 6.89
C SER A 213 -1.46 -2.13 7.84
N LYS A 214 -1.18 -2.03 9.15
CA LYS A 214 -2.02 -1.38 10.15
C LYS A 214 -2.33 0.08 9.84
N GLY A 215 -1.46 0.80 9.16
CA GLY A 215 -1.72 2.19 8.77
C GLY A 215 -2.96 2.37 7.90
N SER A 216 -3.39 1.33 7.15
CA SER A 216 -4.63 1.37 6.40
C SER A 216 -5.88 1.39 7.29
N PRO A 217 -6.06 0.50 8.28
CA PRO A 217 -7.08 0.64 9.32
C PRO A 217 -7.05 1.98 10.07
N ASP A 218 -5.87 2.51 10.38
CA ASP A 218 -5.73 3.82 11.04
C ASP A 218 -6.34 4.94 10.17
N ILE A 219 -6.04 4.95 8.86
CA ILE A 219 -6.63 5.89 7.90
C ILE A 219 -8.14 5.71 7.81
N LEU A 220 -8.66 4.49 7.68
CA LEU A 220 -10.10 4.26 7.59
C LEU A 220 -10.84 4.71 8.86
N SER A 221 -10.24 4.53 10.03
CA SER A 221 -10.77 5.04 11.29
C SER A 221 -10.83 6.57 11.29
N PHE A 222 -9.76 7.22 10.83
CA PHE A 222 -9.69 8.67 10.69
C PHE A 222 -10.76 9.22 9.74
N LEU A 223 -10.91 8.65 8.54
CA LEU A 223 -11.92 9.09 7.57
C LEU A 223 -13.36 9.07 8.11
N VAL A 224 -13.66 8.07 8.94
CA VAL A 224 -14.99 7.92 9.55
C VAL A 224 -15.21 8.92 10.68
N ASN A 225 -14.19 9.19 11.48
CA ASN A 225 -14.33 9.97 12.71
C ASN A 225 -13.99 11.45 12.55
N HIS A 226 -13.33 11.84 11.44
CA HIS A 226 -12.88 13.19 11.14
C HIS A 226 -13.32 13.65 9.74
N PRO A 227 -14.63 13.70 9.46
CA PRO A 227 -15.16 14.04 8.14
C PRO A 227 -14.75 15.43 7.64
N GLU A 228 -14.38 16.34 8.54
CA GLU A 228 -13.94 17.71 8.25
C GLU A 228 -12.63 17.78 7.45
N TYR A 229 -11.87 16.69 7.37
CA TYR A 229 -10.64 16.61 6.58
C TYR A 229 -10.84 15.98 5.20
N ASN A 230 -11.98 15.32 4.94
CA ASN A 230 -12.17 14.50 3.75
C ASN A 230 -12.01 15.28 2.44
N ASP A 231 -12.42 16.55 2.39
CA ASP A 231 -12.29 17.41 1.21
C ASP A 231 -10.82 17.74 0.85
N ARG A 232 -9.90 17.53 1.80
CA ARG A 232 -8.46 17.72 1.61
C ARG A 232 -7.74 16.46 1.16
N ILE A 233 -8.45 15.35 0.98
CA ILE A 233 -7.87 14.06 0.63
C ILE A 233 -8.20 13.71 -0.81
N ALA A 234 -7.19 13.63 -1.65
CA ALA A 234 -7.33 13.32 -3.08
C ALA A 234 -7.66 11.85 -3.35
N GLY A 235 -7.17 10.96 -2.48
CA GLY A 235 -7.37 9.53 -2.57
C GLY A 235 -6.58 8.79 -1.49
N VAL A 236 -6.87 7.51 -1.34
CA VAL A 236 -6.21 6.63 -0.37
C VAL A 236 -5.59 5.45 -1.08
N PHE A 237 -4.34 5.16 -0.77
CA PHE A 237 -3.68 3.91 -1.14
C PHE A 237 -3.59 3.00 0.09
N THR A 238 -4.15 1.79 -0.01
CA THR A 238 -3.99 0.74 0.99
C THR A 238 -2.93 -0.23 0.50
N TRP A 239 -1.78 -0.23 1.15
CA TRP A 239 -0.59 -0.94 0.72
C TRP A 239 -0.33 -2.14 1.63
N GLY A 240 -0.65 -3.33 1.15
CA GLY A 240 -0.72 -4.50 2.03
C GLY A 240 -1.57 -4.22 3.26
N GLY A 241 -2.70 -3.52 3.09
CA GLY A 241 -3.52 -3.00 4.19
C GLY A 241 -4.24 -4.09 4.96
N ALA A 242 -4.17 -4.08 6.29
CA ALA A 242 -4.88 -5.03 7.15
C ALA A 242 -6.38 -4.67 7.29
N ILE A 243 -7.05 -4.45 6.15
CA ILE A 243 -8.43 -3.95 6.06
C ILE A 243 -9.42 -4.91 6.70
N GLY A 244 -9.31 -6.19 6.41
CA GLY A 244 -10.14 -7.28 6.96
C GLY A 244 -9.53 -7.97 8.17
N GLY A 245 -8.49 -7.38 8.76
CA GLY A 245 -7.76 -7.96 9.89
C GLY A 245 -6.72 -8.99 9.46
N SER A 246 -6.15 -9.68 10.44
CA SER A 246 -5.11 -10.69 10.25
C SER A 246 -5.33 -11.88 11.16
N PHE A 247 -5.29 -13.10 10.62
CA PHE A 247 -5.36 -14.34 11.41
C PHE A 247 -4.18 -14.45 12.41
N THR A 248 -3.03 -13.90 12.07
CA THR A 248 -1.90 -13.81 13.01
C THR A 248 -2.25 -12.91 14.19
N ALA A 249 -2.93 -11.78 13.95
CA ALA A 249 -3.39 -10.91 15.03
C ALA A 249 -4.45 -11.60 15.91
N ASP A 250 -5.38 -12.36 15.34
CA ASP A 250 -6.35 -13.16 16.10
C ASP A 250 -5.63 -14.14 17.05
N GLY A 251 -4.64 -14.87 16.53
CA GLY A 251 -3.87 -15.82 17.32
C GLY A 251 -3.10 -15.19 18.46
N VAL A 252 -2.38 -14.10 18.19
CA VAL A 252 -1.59 -13.38 19.20
C VAL A 252 -2.50 -12.70 20.23
N TYR A 253 -3.55 -12.00 19.79
CA TYR A 253 -4.51 -11.37 20.70
C TYR A 253 -5.19 -12.40 21.60
N GLY A 254 -5.57 -13.56 21.07
CA GLY A 254 -6.13 -14.65 21.83
C GLY A 254 -5.24 -15.12 23.00
N GLN A 255 -3.92 -15.05 22.83
CA GLN A 255 -2.95 -15.43 23.87
C GLN A 255 -2.77 -14.34 24.94
N ILE A 256 -2.90 -13.05 24.56
CA ILE A 256 -2.56 -11.95 25.49
C ILE A 256 -3.76 -11.22 26.07
N LYS A 257 -4.98 -11.43 25.54
CA LYS A 257 -6.19 -10.67 25.94
C LYS A 257 -6.49 -10.71 27.44
N ASP A 258 -6.21 -11.84 28.07
CA ASP A 258 -6.50 -12.08 29.49
C ASP A 258 -5.31 -11.73 30.42
N LEU A 259 -4.16 -11.33 29.86
CA LEU A 259 -3.01 -10.89 30.66
C LEU A 259 -3.27 -9.51 31.26
N PRO A 260 -2.67 -9.16 32.41
CA PRO A 260 -2.81 -7.82 32.99
C PRO A 260 -2.41 -6.71 32.02
N THR A 261 -3.08 -5.57 32.08
CA THR A 261 -2.79 -4.39 31.22
C THR A 261 -1.75 -3.45 31.82
N GLU A 262 -1.44 -3.59 33.09
CA GLU A 262 -0.47 -2.74 33.77
C GLU A 262 0.94 -3.19 33.40
N GLY A 263 1.53 -2.49 32.45
CA GLY A 263 2.80 -2.90 31.88
C GLY A 263 3.94 -1.98 32.19
N THR A 264 4.90 -2.56 32.86
CA THR A 264 6.28 -2.07 32.84
C THR A 264 6.88 -2.31 31.45
N TYR A 265 7.99 -1.64 31.15
CA TYR A 265 8.82 -1.91 29.98
C TYR A 265 9.08 -3.42 29.73
N GLU A 266 9.25 -4.20 30.82
CA GLU A 266 9.43 -5.65 30.76
C GLU A 266 8.22 -6.40 30.19
N TYR A 267 7.01 -5.95 30.51
CA TYR A 267 5.78 -6.52 29.98
C TYR A 267 5.64 -6.28 28.47
N VAL A 268 5.87 -5.05 28.02
CA VAL A 268 5.87 -4.71 26.60
C VAL A 268 6.94 -5.53 25.85
N ASN A 269 8.12 -5.65 26.39
CA ASN A 269 9.19 -6.50 25.84
C ASN A 269 8.80 -7.97 25.78
N THR A 270 8.16 -8.48 26.83
CA THR A 270 7.68 -9.88 26.86
C THR A 270 6.64 -10.10 25.77
N LEU A 271 5.66 -9.19 25.62
CA LEU A 271 4.67 -9.30 24.55
C LEU A 271 5.28 -9.21 23.16
N LEU A 272 6.21 -8.28 22.96
CA LEU A 272 6.90 -8.13 21.67
C LEU A 272 7.78 -9.33 21.36
N SER A 273 8.39 -9.97 22.36
CA SER A 273 9.15 -11.20 22.17
C SER A 273 8.27 -12.41 21.78
N VAL A 274 7.01 -12.42 22.20
CA VAL A 274 6.01 -13.42 21.77
C VAL A 274 5.60 -13.15 20.32
N ILE A 275 5.39 -11.88 19.96
CA ILE A 275 5.01 -11.46 18.59
C ILE A 275 6.17 -11.70 17.62
N SER A 276 7.40 -11.51 18.07
CA SER A 276 8.58 -11.61 17.24
C SER A 276 9.81 -12.12 18.02
N PRO A 277 9.88 -13.45 18.28
CA PRO A 277 10.96 -14.06 19.05
C PRO A 277 12.36 -13.81 18.50
N ALA A 278 12.48 -13.57 17.19
CA ALA A 278 13.76 -13.35 16.51
C ALA A 278 14.29 -11.91 16.65
N MET A 279 13.50 -11.00 17.19
CA MET A 279 13.81 -9.58 17.22
C MET A 279 14.34 -9.07 18.54
N GLY A 280 14.83 -9.97 19.36
CA GLY A 280 15.61 -9.71 20.58
C GLY A 280 15.61 -8.30 21.14
N GLY A 281 14.58 -7.94 21.92
CA GLY A 281 14.75 -7.07 23.07
C GLY A 281 15.08 -5.59 22.85
N GLN A 282 15.03 -5.05 21.67
CA GLN A 282 15.12 -3.59 21.50
C GLN A 282 13.75 -3.00 21.11
N VAL A 283 12.90 -2.88 22.13
CA VAL A 283 11.76 -1.94 22.02
C VAL A 283 12.36 -0.56 21.78
N GLY A 284 12.06 0.02 20.63
CA GLY A 284 12.38 1.42 20.42
C GLY A 284 11.82 2.24 21.58
N VAL A 285 12.68 3.03 22.21
CA VAL A 285 12.35 3.83 23.43
C VAL A 285 11.30 4.92 23.15
N ARG A 286 10.82 4.98 21.92
CA ARG A 286 9.94 6.02 21.44
C ARG A 286 8.54 5.90 22.05
N ARG A 287 8.11 6.94 22.76
CA ARG A 287 6.74 7.08 23.28
C ARG A 287 6.30 5.87 24.12
N LEU A 288 7.17 5.37 25.01
CA LEU A 288 6.94 4.17 25.83
C LEU A 288 5.61 4.17 26.59
N ASN A 289 5.17 5.33 27.06
CA ASN A 289 3.92 5.50 27.81
C ASN A 289 2.66 5.42 26.94
N GLU A 290 2.81 5.31 25.62
CA GLU A 290 1.69 5.26 24.67
C GLU A 290 1.42 3.84 24.14
N TYR A 291 2.20 2.85 24.55
CA TYR A 291 2.00 1.47 24.15
C TYR A 291 0.66 0.93 24.67
N ASP A 292 -0.19 0.55 23.72
CA ASP A 292 -1.41 -0.21 23.93
C ASP A 292 -1.40 -1.43 22.99
N VAL A 293 -0.57 -2.41 23.34
CA VAL A 293 -0.35 -3.61 22.51
C VAL A 293 -1.66 -4.37 22.32
N LYS A 294 -2.50 -4.46 23.38
CA LYS A 294 -3.79 -5.15 23.29
C LYS A 294 -4.76 -4.41 22.38
N GLY A 295 -4.86 -3.09 22.49
CA GLY A 295 -5.69 -2.27 21.62
C GLY A 295 -5.24 -2.36 20.16
N ALA A 296 -3.94 -2.26 19.92
CA ALA A 296 -3.38 -2.39 18.58
C ALA A 296 -3.71 -3.74 17.90
N LEU A 297 -3.52 -4.85 18.65
CA LEU A 297 -3.80 -6.20 18.12
C LEU A 297 -5.30 -6.46 18.01
N LYS A 298 -6.10 -5.99 18.96
CA LYS A 298 -7.56 -6.08 18.92
C LYS A 298 -8.12 -5.42 17.66
N ASP A 299 -7.62 -4.24 17.33
CA ASP A 299 -8.06 -3.50 16.14
C ASP A 299 -7.69 -4.21 14.84
N LEU A 300 -6.76 -5.17 14.88
CA LEU A 300 -6.38 -6.01 13.75
C LEU A 300 -7.03 -7.40 13.76
N CYS A 301 -7.85 -7.72 14.77
CA CYS A 301 -8.61 -8.97 14.75
C CYS A 301 -9.62 -8.99 13.60
N THR A 302 -9.81 -10.15 13.00
CA THR A 302 -10.66 -10.30 11.80
C THR A 302 -12.11 -9.97 12.08
N ASP A 303 -12.65 -10.36 13.23
CA ASP A 303 -14.02 -10.06 13.67
C ASP A 303 -14.24 -8.56 13.91
N VAL A 304 -13.26 -7.87 14.49
CA VAL A 304 -13.31 -6.42 14.73
C VAL A 304 -13.28 -5.65 13.42
N ARG A 305 -12.40 -6.06 12.50
CA ARG A 305 -12.31 -5.41 11.17
C ARG A 305 -13.54 -5.69 10.30
N GLU A 306 -14.06 -6.90 10.32
CA GLU A 306 -15.30 -7.23 9.60
C GLU A 306 -16.48 -6.39 10.12
N ALA A 307 -16.62 -6.27 11.44
CA ALA A 307 -17.65 -5.44 12.06
C ALA A 307 -17.48 -3.96 11.67
N PHE A 308 -16.26 -3.41 11.70
CA PHE A 308 -15.96 -2.05 11.28
C PHE A 308 -16.32 -1.84 9.80
N ASN A 309 -15.84 -2.68 8.92
CA ASN A 309 -16.06 -2.58 7.48
C ASN A 309 -17.55 -2.65 7.15
N LYS A 310 -18.28 -3.60 7.73
CA LYS A 310 -19.73 -3.71 7.56
C LYS A 310 -20.49 -2.46 8.03
N LYS A 311 -20.11 -1.94 9.19
CA LYS A 311 -20.76 -0.76 9.80
C LYS A 311 -20.55 0.51 8.97
N HIS A 312 -19.37 0.67 8.37
CA HIS A 312 -18.94 1.90 7.73
C HIS A 312 -18.86 1.83 6.20
N ALA A 313 -19.22 0.69 5.59
CA ALA A 313 -19.13 0.48 4.14
C ALA A 313 -19.89 1.56 3.34
N GLU A 314 -21.15 1.83 3.70
CA GLU A 314 -21.98 2.82 3.01
C GLU A 314 -21.40 4.24 3.14
N TYR A 315 -20.93 4.61 4.33
CA TYR A 315 -20.29 5.90 4.57
C TYR A 315 -19.02 6.06 3.72
N LEU A 316 -18.09 5.09 3.79
CA LEU A 316 -16.83 5.12 3.06
C LEU A 316 -17.05 5.11 1.54
N ASP A 317 -18.03 4.34 1.07
CA ASP A 317 -18.42 4.30 -0.35
C ASP A 317 -19.09 5.60 -0.82
N GLY A 318 -19.77 6.27 0.11
CA GLY A 318 -20.45 7.56 -0.12
C GLY A 318 -19.54 8.78 -0.12
N LEU A 319 -18.29 8.68 0.36
CA LEU A 319 -17.32 9.78 0.35
C LEU A 319 -16.98 10.26 -1.07
N GLY A 320 -17.18 9.42 -2.09
CA GLY A 320 -16.77 9.74 -3.46
C GLY A 320 -15.26 9.84 -3.65
N MET A 321 -14.48 9.43 -2.64
CA MET A 321 -13.03 9.45 -2.63
C MET A 321 -12.50 8.10 -3.15
N PRO A 322 -11.66 8.06 -4.19
CA PRO A 322 -11.06 6.82 -4.67
C PRO A 322 -10.15 6.16 -3.62
N ILE A 323 -10.30 4.86 -3.47
CA ILE A 323 -9.42 4.02 -2.65
C ILE A 323 -8.76 3.01 -3.56
N PHE A 324 -7.43 2.94 -3.54
CA PHE A 324 -6.63 2.07 -4.38
C PHE A 324 -5.93 1.03 -3.51
N ALA A 325 -6.10 -0.26 -3.82
CA ALA A 325 -5.48 -1.34 -3.07
C ALA A 325 -4.31 -1.96 -3.85
N LEU A 326 -3.12 -1.92 -3.28
CA LEU A 326 -1.99 -2.77 -3.68
C LEU A 326 -1.89 -3.91 -2.67
N THR A 327 -1.94 -5.15 -3.16
CA THR A 327 -1.79 -6.35 -2.34
C THR A 327 -0.48 -7.06 -2.64
N GLY A 328 -0.03 -7.91 -1.73
CA GLY A 328 1.10 -8.80 -1.95
C GLY A 328 0.65 -10.25 -2.15
N ALA A 329 1.44 -11.04 -2.87
CA ALA A 329 1.30 -12.48 -2.95
C ALA A 329 2.66 -13.14 -3.14
N THR A 330 2.91 -14.18 -2.36
CA THR A 330 4.17 -14.90 -2.35
C THR A 330 3.95 -16.38 -2.05
N VAL A 331 5.01 -17.15 -2.11
CA VAL A 331 4.98 -18.57 -1.71
C VAL A 331 5.79 -18.77 -0.42
N PRO A 332 5.49 -19.82 0.39
CA PRO A 332 6.16 -20.01 1.68
C PRO A 332 7.69 -20.05 1.62
N LEU A 333 8.28 -20.47 0.50
CA LEU A 333 9.74 -20.50 0.33
C LEU A 333 10.37 -19.13 0.04
N GLU A 334 9.58 -18.12 -0.27
CA GLU A 334 10.03 -16.75 -0.55
C GLU A 334 9.84 -15.80 0.65
N VAL A 335 9.27 -16.28 1.75
CA VAL A 335 9.11 -15.47 2.97
C VAL A 335 10.32 -15.64 3.92
N PRO A 336 10.52 -14.69 4.84
CA PRO A 336 11.50 -14.85 5.91
C PRO A 336 11.23 -16.11 6.75
N ASN A 337 12.29 -16.79 7.16
CA ASN A 337 12.20 -18.08 7.86
C ASN A 337 11.26 -18.06 9.07
N ILE A 338 11.24 -16.94 9.81
CA ILE A 338 10.36 -16.76 10.98
C ILE A 338 8.88 -16.70 10.63
N GLN A 339 8.53 -16.39 9.37
CA GLN A 339 7.15 -16.29 8.87
C GLN A 339 6.74 -17.51 8.03
N PHE A 340 7.64 -18.49 7.87
CA PHE A 340 7.38 -19.65 7.01
C PHE A 340 6.11 -20.42 7.40
N MET A 341 5.93 -20.68 8.69
CA MET A 341 4.77 -21.45 9.17
C MET A 341 3.45 -20.67 9.00
N ASP A 342 3.49 -19.35 9.16
CA ASP A 342 2.31 -18.50 8.93
C ASP A 342 1.96 -18.46 7.45
N ALA A 343 2.96 -18.32 6.57
CA ALA A 343 2.76 -18.39 5.12
C ALA A 343 2.18 -19.75 4.68
N VAL A 344 2.64 -20.87 5.24
CA VAL A 344 2.09 -22.21 4.98
C VAL A 344 0.61 -22.30 5.41
N ARG A 345 0.28 -21.80 6.60
CA ARG A 345 -1.11 -21.77 7.09
C ARG A 345 -2.02 -20.92 6.22
N LEU A 346 -1.56 -19.69 5.88
CA LEU A 346 -2.33 -18.79 5.02
C LEU A 346 -2.54 -19.37 3.62
N SER A 347 -1.54 -20.08 3.07
CA SER A 347 -1.64 -20.70 1.74
C SER A 347 -2.71 -21.81 1.67
N GLN A 348 -3.13 -22.36 2.82
CA GLN A 348 -4.28 -23.29 2.88
C GLN A 348 -5.62 -22.58 2.76
N THR A 349 -5.67 -21.28 3.10
CA THR A 349 -6.87 -20.44 3.02
C THR A 349 -6.93 -19.67 1.71
N ASP A 350 -5.79 -19.11 1.30
CA ASP A 350 -5.63 -18.33 0.07
C ASP A 350 -4.20 -18.52 -0.45
N ALA A 351 -4.08 -19.06 -1.66
CA ALA A 351 -2.78 -19.25 -2.31
C ALA A 351 -2.10 -17.90 -2.61
N ASN A 352 -2.88 -16.84 -2.81
CA ASN A 352 -2.43 -15.48 -3.03
C ASN A 352 -2.43 -14.71 -1.70
N ASN A 353 -1.43 -14.96 -0.86
CA ASN A 353 -1.22 -14.26 0.41
C ASN A 353 0.20 -13.68 0.48
N ASP A 354 0.38 -12.67 1.33
CA ASP A 354 1.66 -11.99 1.51
C ASP A 354 2.41 -12.44 2.79
N MET A 355 2.10 -13.62 3.34
CA MET A 355 2.53 -14.19 4.62
C MET A 355 1.81 -13.65 5.86
N GLN A 356 1.11 -12.53 5.79
CA GLN A 356 0.36 -11.94 6.91
C GLN A 356 -1.12 -11.72 6.59
N LEU A 357 -1.44 -11.47 5.33
CA LEU A 357 -2.79 -11.17 4.84
C LEU A 357 -3.13 -12.01 3.63
N THR A 358 -4.39 -12.45 3.56
CA THR A 358 -5.00 -12.96 2.33
C THR A 358 -5.48 -11.79 1.46
N GLN A 359 -5.76 -12.04 0.18
CA GLN A 359 -6.32 -11.01 -0.72
C GLN A 359 -7.61 -10.41 -0.17
N LYS A 360 -8.50 -11.26 0.37
CA LYS A 360 -9.76 -10.82 0.98
C LYS A 360 -9.55 -9.88 2.17
N GLN A 361 -8.50 -10.10 2.95
CA GLN A 361 -8.16 -9.24 4.10
C GLN A 361 -7.53 -7.91 3.68
N ALA A 362 -6.89 -7.87 2.52
CA ALA A 362 -6.17 -6.67 2.07
C ALA A 362 -7.03 -5.69 1.24
N ILE A 363 -8.26 -6.07 0.86
CA ILE A 363 -9.12 -5.29 -0.03
C ILE A 363 -10.39 -4.86 0.70
N LEU A 364 -10.71 -3.56 0.69
CA LEU A 364 -11.96 -3.04 1.22
C LEU A 364 -13.12 -3.35 0.25
N PRO A 365 -14.18 -4.07 0.69
CA PRO A 365 -15.24 -4.54 -0.22
C PRO A 365 -16.32 -3.46 -0.46
N ILE A 366 -15.94 -2.34 -1.06
CA ILE A 366 -16.85 -1.23 -1.44
C ILE A 366 -16.64 -0.82 -2.89
N GLY A 367 -17.62 -0.09 -3.45
CA GLY A 367 -17.59 0.36 -4.83
C GLY A 367 -16.43 1.29 -5.16
N MET A 368 -16.06 2.20 -4.25
CA MET A 368 -14.97 3.16 -4.44
C MET A 368 -13.57 2.54 -4.35
N ASN A 369 -13.44 1.27 -3.95
CA ASN A 369 -12.14 0.60 -3.92
C ASN A 369 -11.80 -0.06 -5.25
N THR A 370 -10.58 0.20 -5.73
CA THR A 370 -10.00 -0.39 -6.94
C THR A 370 -8.74 -1.18 -6.56
N HIS A 371 -8.74 -2.48 -6.82
CA HIS A 371 -7.53 -3.30 -6.73
C HIS A 371 -6.63 -3.01 -7.93
N ILE A 372 -5.53 -2.29 -7.72
CA ILE A 372 -4.66 -1.81 -8.81
C ILE A 372 -3.63 -2.85 -9.24
N ALA A 373 -3.07 -3.60 -8.30
CA ALA A 373 -2.10 -4.64 -8.59
C ALA A 373 -1.92 -5.62 -7.43
N MET A 374 -1.43 -6.81 -7.76
CA MET A 374 -0.90 -7.80 -6.85
C MET A 374 0.61 -7.89 -7.03
N ALA A 375 1.37 -7.42 -6.03
CA ALA A 375 2.83 -7.52 -6.03
C ALA A 375 3.28 -8.97 -5.82
N HIS A 376 4.23 -9.45 -6.59
CA HIS A 376 4.95 -10.69 -6.29
C HIS A 376 5.99 -10.41 -5.20
N ALA A 377 5.53 -10.34 -3.98
CA ALA A 377 6.32 -9.95 -2.82
C ALA A 377 5.62 -10.37 -1.53
N HIS A 378 6.39 -10.61 -0.48
CA HIS A 378 5.85 -10.79 0.86
C HIS A 378 5.59 -9.43 1.54
N HIS A 379 4.85 -9.44 2.65
CA HIS A 379 4.34 -8.25 3.33
C HIS A 379 5.41 -7.20 3.63
N TRP A 380 6.61 -7.60 4.03
CA TRP A 380 7.69 -6.67 4.35
C TRP A 380 8.46 -6.16 3.13
N ASP A 381 8.57 -6.98 2.07
CA ASP A 381 9.28 -6.62 0.83
C ASP A 381 8.66 -5.41 0.12
N ILE A 382 7.33 -5.29 0.18
CA ILE A 382 6.62 -4.18 -0.44
C ILE A 382 6.82 -2.83 0.24
N ALA A 383 7.40 -2.77 1.45
CA ALA A 383 7.46 -1.53 2.23
C ALA A 383 8.82 -1.22 2.87
N TYR A 384 9.57 -2.23 3.29
CA TYR A 384 10.81 -2.01 4.03
C TYR A 384 12.04 -2.16 3.15
N ASP A 385 13.08 -1.40 3.48
CA ASP A 385 14.42 -1.61 2.95
C ASP A 385 15.00 -2.94 3.43
N ALA A 386 16.10 -3.36 2.77
CA ALA A 386 16.85 -4.55 3.17
C ALA A 386 17.22 -4.48 4.65
N PHE A 387 16.88 -5.54 5.37
CA PHE A 387 17.23 -5.62 6.80
C PHE A 387 18.75 -5.75 7.00
N PRO A 388 19.27 -5.46 8.21
CA PRO A 388 20.69 -5.56 8.51
C PRO A 388 21.31 -6.90 8.10
N LEU A 389 22.57 -6.90 7.68
CA LEU A 389 23.26 -8.09 7.15
C LEU A 389 23.19 -9.30 8.09
N ALA A 390 23.31 -9.07 9.41
CA ALA A 390 23.20 -10.13 10.41
C ALA A 390 21.85 -10.85 10.37
N MET A 391 20.76 -10.12 10.15
CA MET A 391 19.41 -10.70 10.02
C MET A 391 19.26 -11.41 8.67
N ARG A 392 19.78 -10.83 7.59
CA ARG A 392 19.76 -11.45 6.26
C ARG A 392 20.57 -12.74 6.18
N ALA A 393 21.65 -12.85 6.95
CA ALA A 393 22.44 -14.09 7.03
C ALA A 393 21.63 -15.28 7.57
N MET A 394 20.62 -15.03 8.42
CA MET A 394 19.73 -16.05 8.95
C MET A 394 18.47 -16.25 8.08
N SER A 395 18.13 -15.26 7.27
CA SER A 395 16.94 -15.30 6.42
C SER A 395 17.18 -14.46 5.15
N PRO A 396 17.62 -15.05 4.03
CA PRO A 396 17.99 -14.33 2.82
C PRO A 396 16.84 -13.54 2.18
N ASN A 397 15.61 -13.93 2.48
CA ASN A 397 14.40 -13.25 1.96
C ASN A 397 14.12 -11.89 2.63
N LEU A 398 15.04 -11.38 3.44
CA LEU A 398 15.02 -10.04 4.04
C LEU A 398 15.83 -9.01 3.22
N GLU A 399 16.15 -9.31 1.97
CA GLU A 399 16.80 -8.35 1.06
C GLU A 399 15.87 -7.28 0.53
N HIS A 400 14.57 -7.54 0.49
CA HIS A 400 13.50 -6.62 0.08
C HIS A 400 13.80 -5.91 -1.25
N ARG A 401 13.62 -6.64 -2.35
CA ARG A 401 14.00 -6.21 -3.71
C ARG A 401 12.86 -5.65 -4.55
N TRP A 402 11.64 -5.66 -4.02
CA TRP A 402 10.51 -5.12 -4.76
C TRP A 402 10.70 -3.62 -5.03
N PRO A 403 10.47 -3.09 -6.26
CA PRO A 403 10.83 -1.71 -6.65
C PRO A 403 9.81 -0.69 -6.12
N ARG A 404 9.86 -0.39 -4.83
CA ARG A 404 8.95 0.51 -4.10
C ARG A 404 8.95 1.93 -4.65
N TYR A 405 10.12 2.45 -5.05
CA TYR A 405 10.23 3.79 -5.64
C TYR A 405 9.42 3.91 -6.94
N ALA A 406 9.54 2.92 -7.84
CA ALA A 406 8.77 2.90 -9.07
C ALA A 406 7.26 2.86 -8.81
N ALA A 407 6.84 2.12 -7.79
CA ALA A 407 5.44 2.04 -7.41
C ALA A 407 4.91 3.33 -6.77
N LEU A 408 5.72 4.04 -5.99
CA LEU A 408 5.35 5.37 -5.48
C LEU A 408 5.23 6.39 -6.61
N ILE A 409 6.13 6.39 -7.60
CA ILE A 409 5.98 7.20 -8.81
C ILE A 409 4.66 6.88 -9.52
N ALA A 410 4.36 5.60 -9.73
CA ALA A 410 3.12 5.18 -10.37
C ALA A 410 1.87 5.67 -9.63
N ASN A 411 1.89 5.73 -8.29
CA ASN A 411 0.78 6.30 -7.51
C ASN A 411 0.58 7.79 -7.80
N TRP A 412 1.66 8.57 -7.78
CA TRP A 412 1.62 10.00 -8.04
C TRP A 412 1.12 10.29 -9.47
N GLU A 413 1.72 9.65 -10.45
CA GLU A 413 1.38 9.82 -11.86
C GLU A 413 -0.06 9.39 -12.15
N LEU A 414 -0.53 8.29 -11.56
CA LEU A 414 -1.92 7.86 -11.69
C LEU A 414 -2.89 8.92 -11.17
N LEU A 415 -2.66 9.47 -9.97
CA LEU A 415 -3.54 10.49 -9.39
C LEU A 415 -3.59 11.75 -10.25
N ALA A 416 -2.44 12.17 -10.79
CA ALA A 416 -2.36 13.30 -11.70
C ALA A 416 -3.10 13.04 -13.01
N GLU A 417 -2.94 11.85 -13.60
CA GLU A 417 -3.68 11.44 -14.81
C GLU A 417 -5.19 11.36 -14.59
N LEU A 418 -5.63 10.94 -13.40
CA LEU A 418 -7.04 10.92 -13.04
C LEU A 418 -7.61 12.32 -12.74
N GLY A 419 -6.77 13.38 -12.75
CA GLY A 419 -7.18 14.75 -12.41
C GLY A 419 -7.56 14.92 -10.94
N LEU A 420 -7.05 14.07 -10.06
CA LEU A 420 -7.30 14.14 -8.62
C LEU A 420 -6.31 15.05 -7.90
N ILE A 421 -5.16 15.27 -8.50
CA ILE A 421 -4.09 16.18 -8.04
C ILE A 421 -3.55 17.00 -9.22
N ASP A 422 -2.94 18.14 -8.91
CA ASP A 422 -2.37 19.14 -9.83
C ASP A 422 -1.10 19.78 -9.27
#